data_51236e395b7fc4f4785ddc5878bb8261
#
_entry.id   51236e395b7fc4f4785ddc5878bb8261
#
_cell.length_a   1.000
_cell.length_b   1.000
_cell.length_c   1.000
_cell.angle_alpha   90.00
_cell.angle_beta   90.00
_cell.angle_gamma   90.00
#
_symmetry.space_group_name_H-M   'P 1'
#
loop_
_entity.id
_entity.type
_entity.pdbx_description
1 polymer ?
#
loop_
_entity_poly.entity_id
_entity_poly.type
_entity_poly.pdbx_seq_one_letter_code
_entity_poly.pdbx_strand_id
1 'polypeptide(L)'
;MQKILKITLAASLVMLIAACGSSTKDQKGEAADLKVKLEKLKKEKNGLDAQIRQVEEQLAKADPSSVQAQKLVSVDTVTVGDFTHFIELQGKIDADNVAYVSPAGQGGVVKAVYVKSGSKVSKGQLILKLDDAMARQAVIGAQQQAGVLRARLTQAQTIYERHQNLWKQNIGAEVNVINAKAEVDALQSQLRAAEAQVKMAQEQANQSNVTAQISGVIDQMNVKVGEFFSPQTAANPQAGQQIKIVNNSSIKMVTEVPENYGARIKKGDIVEVIVPGSGQPPYKSTISVVGAAVNPTSRSFNTEAKLPADPILKPNQLATMRILDYEAKAAVTVPINVVQSDEKGKYVYVAEKSGSKLIARKKTVVAGESYNGVMEIKSGLTGGDVIITEGYQTVYDGQAISVN
;
A
#
# COMPACT_ATOMS: atom_id res chain seq x y z
N MET A 1 -39.78 59.22 -17.60
CA MET A 1 -39.29 58.45 -16.45
C MET A 1 -38.58 57.13 -16.81
N GLN A 2 -38.98 56.42 -17.83
CA GLN A 2 -38.33 55.11 -18.21
C GLN A 2 -36.89 55.23 -18.81
N LYS A 3 -36.49 56.35 -19.37
CA LYS A 3 -35.12 56.54 -19.91
C LYS A 3 -34.08 56.85 -18.84
N ILE A 4 -34.46 57.51 -17.78
CA ILE A 4 -33.55 57.85 -16.68
C ILE A 4 -33.25 56.60 -15.80
N LEU A 5 -34.24 55.72 -15.64
CA LEU A 5 -34.08 54.46 -14.87
C LEU A 5 -33.15 53.48 -15.56
N LYS A 6 -33.06 53.48 -16.93
CA LYS A 6 -32.16 52.60 -17.69
C LYS A 6 -30.69 53.09 -17.65
N ILE A 7 -30.44 54.37 -17.50
CA ILE A 7 -29.11 54.95 -17.43
C ILE A 7 -28.50 54.72 -16.01
N THR A 8 -29.32 54.83 -14.99
CA THR A 8 -28.85 54.54 -13.60
C THR A 8 -28.57 53.03 -13.37
N LEU A 9 -29.33 52.14 -14.05
CA LEU A 9 -29.06 50.70 -13.94
C LEU A 9 -27.81 50.28 -14.72
N ALA A 10 -27.47 50.94 -15.85
CA ALA A 10 -26.25 50.71 -16.62
C ALA A 10 -25.03 51.23 -15.90
N ALA A 11 -25.11 52.35 -15.20
CA ALA A 11 -23.99 52.93 -14.41
C ALA A 11 -23.68 52.08 -13.15
N SER A 12 -24.70 51.46 -12.52
CA SER A 12 -24.55 50.54 -11.40
C SER A 12 -23.89 49.22 -11.80
N LEU A 13 -24.12 48.73 -13.03
CA LEU A 13 -23.55 47.46 -13.51
C LEU A 13 -22.07 47.61 -13.89
N VAL A 14 -21.63 48.81 -14.33
CA VAL A 14 -20.23 49.06 -14.66
C VAL A 14 -19.35 49.21 -13.39
N MET A 15 -19.91 49.66 -12.28
CA MET A 15 -19.16 49.73 -10.99
C MET A 15 -18.96 48.35 -10.32
N LEU A 16 -19.72 47.33 -10.63
CA LEU A 16 -19.58 45.98 -10.07
C LEU A 16 -18.50 45.12 -10.77
N ILE A 17 -18.00 45.55 -11.93
CA ILE A 17 -16.95 44.82 -12.66
C ILE A 17 -15.52 45.29 -12.30
N ALA A 18 -15.38 46.40 -11.57
CA ALA A 18 -14.08 46.94 -11.14
C ALA A 18 -13.56 46.41 -9.79
N ALA A 19 -14.29 45.51 -9.12
CA ALA A 19 -13.94 44.99 -7.77
C ALA A 19 -13.43 43.54 -7.74
N CYS A 20 -13.15 42.90 -8.89
CA CYS A 20 -12.57 41.55 -8.94
C CYS A 20 -11.46 41.48 -9.98
N GLY A 21 -10.27 42.00 -9.60
CA GLY A 21 -9.08 41.96 -10.41
C GLY A 21 -7.82 42.18 -9.61
N SER A 22 -7.64 41.49 -8.46
CA SER A 22 -6.32 41.36 -7.87
C SER A 22 -5.55 40.31 -8.68
N SER A 23 -4.78 40.79 -9.64
CA SER A 23 -3.93 39.98 -10.48
C SER A 23 -2.81 39.37 -9.65
N THR A 24 -2.54 38.09 -9.88
CA THR A 24 -1.40 37.31 -9.38
C THR A 24 -0.02 37.97 -9.65
N LYS A 25 0.01 39.09 -10.35
CA LYS A 25 1.23 39.93 -10.56
C LYS A 25 1.55 40.80 -9.35
N ASP A 26 0.55 41.33 -8.64
CA ASP A 26 0.80 42.22 -7.50
C ASP A 26 1.35 41.46 -6.27
N GLN A 27 0.89 40.23 -6.05
CA GLN A 27 1.41 39.37 -4.97
C GLN A 27 2.89 38.95 -5.18
N LYS A 28 3.35 38.82 -6.43
CA LYS A 28 4.78 38.56 -6.71
C LYS A 28 5.63 39.79 -6.51
N GLY A 29 5.11 41.00 -6.78
CA GLY A 29 5.79 42.28 -6.50
C GLY A 29 5.92 42.50 -4.99
N GLU A 30 4.85 42.34 -4.24
CA GLU A 30 4.83 42.54 -2.80
C GLU A 30 5.74 41.54 -2.06
N ALA A 31 5.78 40.28 -2.50
CA ALA A 31 6.70 39.26 -1.97
C ALA A 31 8.18 39.58 -2.29
N ALA A 32 8.47 40.20 -3.44
CA ALA A 32 9.81 40.63 -3.80
C ALA A 32 10.26 41.83 -2.95
N ASP A 33 9.38 42.82 -2.73
CA ASP A 33 9.65 44.00 -1.90
C ASP A 33 9.84 43.61 -0.42
N LEU A 34 9.04 42.67 0.09
CA LEU A 34 9.21 42.13 1.44
C LEU A 34 10.53 41.36 1.60
N LYS A 35 10.98 40.63 0.57
CA LYS A 35 12.31 39.98 0.57
C LYS A 35 13.45 41.02 0.61
N VAL A 36 13.38 42.05 -0.22
CA VAL A 36 14.38 43.11 -0.24
C VAL A 36 14.40 43.85 1.11
N LYS A 37 13.24 44.15 1.70
CA LYS A 37 13.14 44.78 3.02
C LYS A 37 13.70 43.86 4.12
N LEU A 38 13.45 42.58 4.05
CA LEU A 38 14.02 41.59 4.98
C LEU A 38 15.54 41.51 4.89
N GLU A 39 16.10 41.52 3.68
CA GLU A 39 17.55 41.55 3.43
C GLU A 39 18.18 42.83 4.00
N LYS A 40 17.54 43.99 3.79
CA LYS A 40 17.99 45.26 4.33
C LYS A 40 18.03 45.25 5.85
N LEU A 41 16.94 44.78 6.49
CA LEU A 41 16.87 44.65 7.96
C LEU A 41 17.91 43.69 8.52
N LYS A 42 18.19 42.57 7.81
CA LYS A 42 19.26 41.65 8.20
C LYS A 42 20.65 42.27 8.12
N LYS A 43 20.93 43.07 7.07
CA LYS A 43 22.19 43.86 6.97
C LYS A 43 22.33 44.92 8.08
N GLU A 44 21.25 45.63 8.39
CA GLU A 44 21.22 46.59 9.51
C GLU A 44 21.47 45.88 10.85
N LYS A 45 20.83 44.74 11.08
CA LYS A 45 21.07 43.92 12.28
C LYS A 45 22.56 43.55 12.41
N ASN A 46 23.16 43.00 11.32
CA ASN A 46 24.56 42.60 11.34
C ASN A 46 25.51 43.80 11.57
N GLY A 47 25.15 44.98 11.04
CA GLY A 47 25.89 46.23 11.29
C GLY A 47 25.78 46.68 12.75
N LEU A 48 24.59 46.62 13.36
CA LEU A 48 24.36 46.92 14.76
C LEU A 48 25.09 45.95 15.69
N ASP A 49 25.07 44.65 15.37
CA ASP A 49 25.81 43.63 16.13
C ASP A 49 27.33 43.88 16.12
N ALA A 50 27.88 44.40 15.00
CA ALA A 50 29.29 44.80 14.91
C ALA A 50 29.60 46.07 15.73
N GLN A 51 28.69 47.02 15.74
CA GLN A 51 28.83 48.25 16.57
C GLN A 51 28.73 47.92 18.06
N ILE A 52 27.82 47.08 18.45
CA ILE A 52 27.71 46.59 19.84
C ILE A 52 29.04 45.99 20.29
N ARG A 53 29.65 45.12 19.48
CA ARG A 53 30.97 44.52 19.78
C ARG A 53 32.06 45.59 20.00
N GLN A 54 32.12 46.59 19.12
CA GLN A 54 33.11 47.66 19.26
C GLN A 54 32.92 48.47 20.55
N VAL A 55 31.67 48.80 20.91
CA VAL A 55 31.36 49.53 22.12
C VAL A 55 31.63 48.67 23.36
N GLU A 56 31.32 47.38 23.33
CA GLU A 56 31.65 46.45 24.42
C GLU A 56 33.15 46.25 24.61
N GLU A 57 33.95 46.18 23.50
CA GLU A 57 35.43 46.17 23.60
C GLU A 57 36.00 47.48 24.18
N GLN A 58 35.41 48.61 23.80
CA GLN A 58 35.83 49.93 24.35
C GLN A 58 35.46 50.02 25.83
N LEU A 59 34.27 49.52 26.23
CA LEU A 59 33.82 49.52 27.61
C LEU A 59 34.71 48.60 28.47
N ALA A 60 35.06 47.43 27.97
CA ALA A 60 35.93 46.48 28.66
C ALA A 60 37.37 47.02 28.86
N LYS A 61 37.83 47.94 27.97
CA LYS A 61 39.13 48.65 28.11
C LYS A 61 39.04 49.81 29.06
N ALA A 62 37.88 50.52 29.11
CA ALA A 62 37.69 51.74 29.94
C ALA A 62 37.32 51.38 31.40
N ASP A 63 36.62 50.31 31.62
CA ASP A 63 36.21 49.82 32.94
C ASP A 63 36.38 48.30 33.05
N PRO A 64 37.57 47.84 33.54
CA PRO A 64 37.83 46.42 33.72
C PRO A 64 36.93 45.76 34.79
N SER A 65 36.25 46.56 35.59
CA SER A 65 35.29 46.06 36.60
C SER A 65 33.86 45.93 36.05
N SER A 66 33.58 46.50 34.88
CA SER A 66 32.32 46.24 34.19
C SER A 66 32.29 44.80 33.73
N VAL A 67 31.77 43.94 34.57
CA VAL A 67 31.55 42.49 34.27
C VAL A 67 30.62 42.46 33.05
N GLN A 68 31.16 42.11 31.86
CA GLN A 68 30.33 41.76 30.73
C GLN A 68 29.27 40.77 31.24
N ALA A 69 28.00 41.18 31.19
CA ALA A 69 26.90 40.35 31.64
C ALA A 69 26.96 39.03 30.85
N GLN A 70 27.43 37.97 31.52
CA GLN A 70 27.50 36.64 30.92
C GLN A 70 26.06 36.21 30.57
N LYS A 71 25.86 35.82 29.34
CA LYS A 71 24.56 35.35 28.92
C LYS A 71 24.37 33.91 29.41
N LEU A 72 23.31 33.67 30.19
CA LEU A 72 22.98 32.35 30.67
C LEU A 72 22.48 31.51 29.51
N VAL A 73 23.06 30.33 29.32
CA VAL A 73 22.73 29.37 28.25
C VAL A 73 22.73 27.95 28.82
N SER A 74 21.95 27.10 28.21
CA SER A 74 22.05 25.65 28.41
C SER A 74 22.93 25.04 27.31
N VAL A 75 23.73 24.05 27.68
CA VAL A 75 24.64 23.37 26.75
C VAL A 75 24.43 21.86 26.80
N ASP A 76 24.74 21.19 25.71
CA ASP A 76 24.79 19.74 25.64
C ASP A 76 26.02 19.29 24.85
N THR A 77 26.50 18.09 25.13
CA THR A 77 27.66 17.53 24.44
C THR A 77 27.22 16.74 23.22
N VAL A 78 27.80 17.05 22.08
CA VAL A 78 27.55 16.37 20.83
C VAL A 78 27.96 14.90 20.94
N THR A 79 27.00 14.02 20.74
CA THR A 79 27.21 12.59 20.73
C THR A 79 27.38 12.06 19.31
N VAL A 80 28.13 10.97 19.21
CA VAL A 80 28.27 10.22 17.95
C VAL A 80 27.52 8.91 18.12
N GLY A 81 26.63 8.62 17.21
CA GLY A 81 25.81 7.42 17.27
C GLY A 81 25.24 7.04 15.90
N ASP A 82 24.53 5.93 15.86
CA ASP A 82 23.86 5.51 14.63
C ASP A 82 22.64 6.43 14.39
N PHE A 83 22.54 6.98 13.19
CA PHE A 83 21.42 7.80 12.74
C PHE A 83 20.66 7.06 11.66
N THR A 84 19.35 6.90 11.86
CA THR A 84 18.45 6.28 10.90
C THR A 84 17.33 7.24 10.52
N HIS A 85 17.05 7.32 9.23
CA HIS A 85 15.93 8.10 8.69
C HIS A 85 14.89 7.15 8.10
N PHE A 86 13.63 7.41 8.40
CA PHE A 86 12.50 6.66 7.87
C PHE A 86 11.56 7.56 7.11
N ILE A 87 11.11 7.07 5.97
CA ILE A 87 9.95 7.63 5.26
C ILE A 87 8.70 6.99 5.86
N GLU A 88 7.81 7.79 6.44
CA GLU A 88 6.58 7.32 7.07
C GLU A 88 5.39 7.55 6.14
N LEU A 89 4.73 6.47 5.73
CA LEU A 89 3.62 6.50 4.79
C LEU A 89 2.45 5.70 5.33
N GLN A 90 1.25 6.25 5.16
CA GLN A 90 0.03 5.53 5.46
C GLN A 90 -0.33 4.59 4.32
N GLY A 91 -0.89 3.44 4.66
CA GLY A 91 -1.37 2.46 3.71
C GLY A 91 -2.37 1.52 4.38
N LYS A 92 -2.61 0.40 3.75
CA LYS A 92 -3.56 -0.60 4.24
C LYS A 92 -2.94 -2.00 4.23
N ILE A 93 -3.40 -2.81 5.14
CA ILE A 93 -3.17 -4.24 5.12
C ILE A 93 -4.05 -4.84 4.04
N ASP A 94 -3.52 -5.74 3.23
CA ASP A 94 -4.25 -6.46 2.20
C ASP A 94 -3.96 -7.95 2.29
N ALA A 95 -4.87 -8.77 1.76
CA ALA A 95 -4.68 -10.20 1.63
C ALA A 95 -4.34 -10.52 0.17
N ASP A 96 -3.32 -11.35 -0.05
CA ASP A 96 -2.93 -11.73 -1.42
C ASP A 96 -4.06 -12.47 -2.17
N ASN A 97 -4.87 -13.23 -1.44
CA ASN A 97 -5.89 -14.06 -2.03
C ASN A 97 -7.27 -13.74 -1.42
N VAL A 98 -8.07 -13.03 -2.19
CA VAL A 98 -9.49 -12.81 -1.96
C VAL A 98 -10.25 -13.43 -3.14
N ALA A 99 -11.24 -14.28 -2.88
CA ALA A 99 -12.07 -14.85 -3.92
C ALA A 99 -13.54 -14.54 -3.66
N TYR A 100 -14.22 -14.07 -4.71
CA TYR A 100 -15.67 -14.01 -4.75
C TYR A 100 -16.17 -15.30 -5.39
N VAL A 101 -17.02 -16.03 -4.67
CA VAL A 101 -17.53 -17.31 -5.12
C VAL A 101 -18.75 -17.08 -5.99
N SER A 102 -18.73 -17.66 -7.18
CA SER A 102 -19.85 -17.68 -8.11
C SER A 102 -20.12 -19.11 -8.60
N PRO A 103 -21.35 -19.44 -8.99
CA PRO A 103 -21.64 -20.74 -9.61
C PRO A 103 -20.94 -20.84 -10.97
N ALA A 104 -20.58 -22.07 -11.35
CA ALA A 104 -19.86 -22.35 -12.60
C ALA A 104 -20.76 -22.31 -13.86
N GLY A 105 -22.07 -22.44 -13.70
CA GLY A 105 -23.04 -22.45 -14.80
C GLY A 105 -23.96 -21.23 -14.81
N GLN A 106 -25.16 -21.40 -15.34
CA GLN A 106 -26.16 -20.32 -15.40
C GLN A 106 -26.72 -19.91 -14.03
N GLY A 107 -26.36 -20.63 -12.96
CA GLY A 107 -26.93 -20.47 -11.64
C GLY A 107 -28.16 -21.31 -11.41
N GLY A 108 -28.84 -21.06 -10.28
CA GLY A 108 -30.04 -21.80 -9.90
C GLY A 108 -30.55 -21.39 -8.53
N VAL A 109 -31.67 -21.99 -8.11
CA VAL A 109 -32.23 -21.76 -6.77
C VAL A 109 -31.36 -22.49 -5.74
N VAL A 110 -31.01 -21.82 -4.66
CA VAL A 110 -30.20 -22.37 -3.58
C VAL A 110 -31.03 -23.37 -2.79
N LYS A 111 -30.63 -24.66 -2.80
CA LYS A 111 -31.29 -25.74 -2.09
C LYS A 111 -30.77 -25.96 -0.68
N ALA A 112 -29.45 -25.75 -0.48
CA ALA A 112 -28.80 -25.89 0.82
C ALA A 112 -27.56 -25.05 0.91
N VAL A 113 -27.27 -24.56 2.12
CA VAL A 113 -26.06 -23.79 2.47
C VAL A 113 -25.37 -24.56 3.60
N TYR A 114 -24.06 -24.85 3.43
CA TYR A 114 -23.30 -25.71 4.35
C TYR A 114 -22.32 -24.94 5.24
N VAL A 115 -22.10 -23.66 4.96
CA VAL A 115 -21.14 -22.81 5.67
C VAL A 115 -21.78 -21.48 6.08
N LYS A 116 -21.18 -20.79 7.05
CA LYS A 116 -21.63 -19.49 7.54
C LYS A 116 -20.47 -18.49 7.49
N SER A 117 -20.75 -17.19 7.57
CA SER A 117 -19.72 -16.18 7.79
C SER A 117 -18.87 -16.54 9.02
N GLY A 118 -17.55 -16.38 8.92
CA GLY A 118 -16.58 -16.81 9.93
C GLY A 118 -16.11 -18.27 9.83
N SER A 119 -16.74 -19.11 8.99
CA SER A 119 -16.33 -20.51 8.81
C SER A 119 -15.02 -20.61 8.04
N LYS A 120 -14.09 -21.45 8.50
CA LYS A 120 -12.90 -21.84 7.72
C LYS A 120 -13.29 -22.85 6.65
N VAL A 121 -12.79 -22.65 5.43
CA VAL A 121 -13.02 -23.52 4.29
C VAL A 121 -11.71 -23.87 3.60
N SER A 122 -11.65 -25.09 3.05
CA SER A 122 -10.55 -25.57 2.21
C SER A 122 -10.92 -25.44 0.73
N LYS A 123 -9.93 -25.26 -0.14
CA LYS A 123 -10.15 -25.26 -1.60
C LYS A 123 -10.88 -26.56 -2.02
N GLY A 124 -11.96 -26.43 -2.83
CA GLY A 124 -12.80 -27.52 -3.28
C GLY A 124 -13.93 -27.90 -2.29
N GLN A 125 -13.95 -27.36 -1.07
CA GLN A 125 -15.02 -27.62 -0.11
C GLN A 125 -16.34 -27.05 -0.60
N LEU A 126 -17.42 -27.86 -0.46
CA LEU A 126 -18.78 -27.46 -0.82
C LEU A 126 -19.27 -26.33 0.11
N ILE A 127 -19.69 -25.24 -0.49
CA ILE A 127 -20.24 -24.06 0.21
C ILE A 127 -21.76 -24.11 0.22
N LEU A 128 -22.35 -24.26 -0.96
CA LEU A 128 -23.79 -24.37 -1.13
C LEU A 128 -24.13 -25.30 -2.31
N LYS A 129 -25.34 -25.77 -2.33
CA LYS A 129 -25.87 -26.59 -3.40
C LYS A 129 -27.07 -25.89 -4.03
N LEU A 130 -27.04 -25.78 -5.36
CA LEU A 130 -28.18 -25.33 -6.16
C LEU A 130 -29.12 -26.51 -6.46
N ASP A 131 -30.31 -26.19 -6.88
CA ASP A 131 -31.23 -27.24 -7.33
C ASP A 131 -30.70 -27.91 -8.60
N ASP A 132 -30.51 -29.21 -8.52
CA ASP A 132 -29.93 -30.07 -9.55
C ASP A 132 -30.91 -31.09 -10.09
N ALA A 133 -32.20 -30.98 -9.78
CA ALA A 133 -33.19 -32.00 -10.11
C ALA A 133 -33.24 -32.30 -11.63
N MET A 134 -33.31 -31.28 -12.45
CA MET A 134 -33.32 -31.40 -13.91
C MET A 134 -32.01 -31.99 -14.45
N ALA A 135 -30.89 -31.52 -13.95
CA ALA A 135 -29.57 -32.00 -14.36
C ALA A 135 -29.36 -33.47 -14.00
N ARG A 136 -29.81 -33.93 -12.82
CA ARG A 136 -29.76 -35.35 -12.43
C ARG A 136 -30.65 -36.22 -13.33
N GLN A 137 -31.84 -35.74 -13.72
CA GLN A 137 -32.69 -36.49 -14.64
C GLN A 137 -32.02 -36.64 -16.02
N ALA A 138 -31.30 -35.58 -16.50
CA ALA A 138 -30.53 -35.67 -17.74
C ALA A 138 -29.38 -36.71 -17.64
N VAL A 139 -28.70 -36.81 -16.49
CA VAL A 139 -27.68 -37.85 -16.23
C VAL A 139 -28.29 -39.22 -16.31
N ILE A 140 -29.44 -39.45 -15.64
CA ILE A 140 -30.16 -40.77 -15.66
C ILE A 140 -30.55 -41.12 -17.09
N GLY A 141 -31.11 -40.19 -17.86
CA GLY A 141 -31.50 -40.42 -19.27
C GLY A 141 -30.29 -40.83 -20.12
N ALA A 142 -29.18 -40.10 -20.02
CA ALA A 142 -27.94 -40.40 -20.74
C ALA A 142 -27.36 -41.77 -20.33
N GLN A 143 -27.40 -42.13 -19.03
CA GLN A 143 -26.95 -43.43 -18.53
C GLN A 143 -27.81 -44.59 -19.08
N GLN A 144 -29.13 -44.41 -19.17
CA GLN A 144 -30.02 -45.41 -19.75
C GLN A 144 -29.72 -45.65 -21.23
N GLN A 145 -29.49 -44.57 -21.99
CA GLN A 145 -29.08 -44.65 -23.41
C GLN A 145 -27.77 -45.44 -23.58
N ALA A 146 -26.75 -45.13 -22.79
CA ALA A 146 -25.48 -45.85 -22.79
C ALA A 146 -25.69 -47.34 -22.39
N GLY A 147 -26.62 -47.64 -21.45
CA GLY A 147 -26.98 -48.98 -21.02
C GLY A 147 -27.54 -49.83 -22.16
N VAL A 148 -28.44 -49.25 -22.98
CA VAL A 148 -28.99 -49.96 -24.16
C VAL A 148 -27.88 -50.29 -25.16
N LEU A 149 -26.98 -49.36 -25.44
CA LEU A 149 -25.85 -49.61 -26.38
C LEU A 149 -24.88 -50.66 -25.81
N ARG A 150 -24.64 -50.68 -24.51
CA ARG A 150 -23.80 -51.66 -23.85
C ARG A 150 -24.41 -53.08 -24.00
N ALA A 151 -25.73 -53.24 -23.81
CA ALA A 151 -26.39 -54.52 -24.02
C ALA A 151 -26.30 -55.01 -25.48
N ARG A 152 -26.51 -54.09 -26.47
CA ARG A 152 -26.34 -54.40 -27.89
C ARG A 152 -24.91 -54.80 -28.23
N LEU A 153 -23.90 -54.10 -27.70
CA LEU A 153 -22.50 -54.44 -27.90
C LEU A 153 -22.17 -55.82 -27.35
N THR A 154 -22.67 -56.18 -26.15
CA THR A 154 -22.50 -57.52 -25.58
C THR A 154 -23.11 -58.61 -26.48
N GLN A 155 -24.30 -58.37 -27.04
CA GLN A 155 -24.93 -59.27 -27.99
C GLN A 155 -24.07 -59.41 -29.27
N ALA A 156 -23.63 -58.32 -29.87
CA ALA A 156 -22.79 -58.34 -31.07
C ALA A 156 -21.45 -59.05 -30.83
N GLN A 157 -20.81 -58.81 -29.68
CA GLN A 157 -19.60 -59.52 -29.27
C GLN A 157 -19.81 -61.03 -29.19
N THR A 158 -20.92 -61.50 -28.59
CA THR A 158 -21.25 -62.90 -28.51
C THR A 158 -21.43 -63.49 -29.92
N ILE A 159 -22.08 -62.77 -30.84
CA ILE A 159 -22.27 -63.22 -32.24
C ILE A 159 -20.93 -63.30 -32.95
N TYR A 160 -20.07 -62.25 -32.80
CA TYR A 160 -18.74 -62.25 -33.38
C TYR A 160 -17.87 -63.38 -32.89
N GLU A 161 -17.86 -63.70 -31.59
CA GLU A 161 -17.12 -64.82 -31.00
C GLU A 161 -17.61 -66.21 -31.55
N ARG A 162 -18.94 -66.37 -31.72
CA ARG A 162 -19.50 -67.58 -32.34
C ARG A 162 -19.03 -67.74 -33.80
N HIS A 163 -19.12 -66.66 -34.60
CA HIS A 163 -18.68 -66.73 -36.00
C HIS A 163 -17.15 -66.95 -36.08
N GLN A 164 -16.38 -66.41 -35.24
CA GLN A 164 -14.94 -66.58 -35.15
C GLN A 164 -14.55 -68.02 -34.79
N ASN A 165 -15.29 -68.60 -33.83
CA ASN A 165 -15.05 -69.97 -33.42
C ASN A 165 -15.47 -70.99 -34.49
N LEU A 166 -16.57 -70.80 -35.22
CA LEU A 166 -16.99 -71.62 -36.37
C LEU A 166 -16.00 -71.53 -37.50
N TRP A 167 -15.50 -70.32 -37.83
CA TRP A 167 -14.50 -70.09 -38.86
C TRP A 167 -13.17 -70.84 -38.55
N LYS A 168 -12.75 -70.80 -37.29
CA LYS A 168 -11.54 -71.54 -36.83
C LYS A 168 -11.70 -73.08 -37.04
N GLN A 169 -12.93 -73.58 -37.12
CA GLN A 169 -13.22 -74.98 -37.41
C GLN A 169 -13.50 -75.25 -38.89
N ASN A 170 -13.19 -74.25 -39.79
CA ASN A 170 -13.51 -74.27 -41.22
C ASN A 170 -14.99 -74.37 -41.55
N ILE A 171 -15.88 -73.88 -40.65
CA ILE A 171 -17.33 -73.85 -40.83
C ILE A 171 -17.78 -72.43 -41.09
N GLY A 172 -18.40 -72.15 -42.24
CA GLY A 172 -18.96 -70.90 -42.61
C GLY A 172 -18.06 -70.05 -43.51
N ALA A 173 -18.48 -68.79 -43.80
CA ALA A 173 -17.77 -67.92 -44.67
C ALA A 173 -17.03 -66.80 -43.86
N GLU A 174 -15.80 -66.46 -44.22
CA GLU A 174 -15.00 -65.44 -43.59
C GLU A 174 -15.71 -64.05 -43.52
N VAL A 175 -16.48 -63.74 -44.55
CA VAL A 175 -17.26 -62.48 -44.61
C VAL A 175 -18.21 -62.31 -43.42
N ASN A 176 -18.72 -63.44 -42.83
CA ASN A 176 -19.59 -63.37 -41.63
C ASN A 176 -18.79 -62.89 -40.40
N VAL A 177 -17.54 -63.31 -40.26
CA VAL A 177 -16.63 -62.86 -39.17
C VAL A 177 -16.32 -61.39 -39.35
N ILE A 178 -15.97 -60.97 -40.59
CA ILE A 178 -15.67 -59.56 -40.88
C ILE A 178 -16.87 -58.65 -40.61
N ASN A 179 -18.06 -59.04 -41.06
CA ASN A 179 -19.29 -58.30 -40.82
C ASN A 179 -19.65 -58.19 -39.31
N ALA A 180 -19.56 -59.31 -38.58
CA ALA A 180 -19.81 -59.34 -37.15
C ALA A 180 -18.81 -58.49 -36.37
N LYS A 181 -17.54 -58.46 -36.80
CA LYS A 181 -16.52 -57.59 -36.24
C LYS A 181 -16.81 -56.11 -36.51
N ALA A 182 -17.15 -55.77 -37.74
CA ALA A 182 -17.52 -54.40 -38.09
C ALA A 182 -18.69 -53.84 -37.25
N GLU A 183 -19.70 -54.71 -36.97
CA GLU A 183 -20.84 -54.38 -36.09
C GLU A 183 -20.36 -54.13 -34.65
N VAL A 184 -19.48 -54.98 -34.11
CA VAL A 184 -18.87 -54.75 -32.79
C VAL A 184 -18.12 -53.41 -32.74
N ASP A 185 -17.28 -53.14 -33.73
CA ASP A 185 -16.49 -51.90 -33.79
C ASP A 185 -17.40 -50.66 -33.92
N ALA A 186 -18.47 -50.73 -34.68
CA ALA A 186 -19.48 -49.69 -34.80
C ALA A 186 -20.21 -49.42 -33.47
N LEU A 187 -20.72 -50.51 -32.82
CA LEU A 187 -21.42 -50.38 -31.53
C LEU A 187 -20.48 -49.90 -30.41
N GLN A 188 -19.21 -50.30 -30.43
CA GLN A 188 -18.22 -49.83 -29.49
C GLN A 188 -17.97 -48.31 -29.65
N SER A 189 -17.96 -47.84 -30.89
CA SER A 189 -17.83 -46.41 -31.16
C SER A 189 -19.07 -45.62 -30.73
N GLN A 190 -20.28 -46.17 -30.94
CA GLN A 190 -21.53 -45.58 -30.47
C GLN A 190 -21.60 -45.55 -28.93
N LEU A 191 -21.15 -46.60 -28.26
CA LEU A 191 -21.13 -46.68 -26.80
C LEU A 191 -20.17 -45.60 -26.25
N ARG A 192 -18.95 -45.43 -26.83
CA ARG A 192 -18.03 -44.35 -26.41
C ARG A 192 -18.65 -42.98 -26.55
N ALA A 193 -19.38 -42.71 -27.63
CA ALA A 193 -20.09 -41.44 -27.83
C ALA A 193 -21.19 -41.26 -26.76
N ALA A 194 -21.95 -42.26 -26.43
CA ALA A 194 -22.99 -42.22 -25.38
C ALA A 194 -22.38 -42.04 -23.98
N GLU A 195 -21.24 -42.67 -23.69
CA GLU A 195 -20.51 -42.48 -22.41
C GLU A 195 -19.96 -41.07 -22.30
N ALA A 196 -19.50 -40.47 -23.40
CA ALA A 196 -19.12 -39.04 -23.42
C ALA A 196 -20.33 -38.13 -23.11
N GLN A 197 -21.54 -38.49 -23.62
CA GLN A 197 -22.75 -37.74 -23.29
C GLN A 197 -23.14 -37.87 -21.80
N VAL A 198 -22.97 -39.06 -21.21
CA VAL A 198 -23.16 -39.27 -19.75
C VAL A 198 -22.20 -38.33 -18.98
N LYS A 199 -20.92 -38.29 -19.37
CA LYS A 199 -19.94 -37.48 -18.72
C LYS A 199 -20.32 -35.99 -18.83
N MET A 200 -20.73 -35.50 -19.99
CA MET A 200 -21.20 -34.11 -20.16
C MET A 200 -22.38 -33.79 -19.24
N ALA A 201 -23.39 -34.67 -19.16
CA ALA A 201 -24.52 -34.48 -18.28
C ALA A 201 -24.09 -34.48 -16.79
N GLN A 202 -23.13 -35.34 -16.42
CA GLN A 202 -22.60 -35.39 -15.06
C GLN A 202 -21.87 -34.10 -14.69
N GLU A 203 -21.04 -33.57 -15.59
CA GLU A 203 -20.37 -32.28 -15.37
C GLU A 203 -21.37 -31.10 -15.24
N GLN A 204 -22.44 -31.15 -16.05
CA GLN A 204 -23.52 -30.16 -15.92
C GLN A 204 -24.22 -30.25 -14.55
N ALA A 205 -24.47 -31.48 -14.05
CA ALA A 205 -25.03 -31.67 -12.71
C ALA A 205 -24.06 -31.22 -11.60
N ASN A 206 -22.76 -31.46 -11.78
CA ASN A 206 -21.72 -31.02 -10.85
C ASN A 206 -21.61 -29.48 -10.72
N GLN A 207 -21.99 -28.73 -11.76
CA GLN A 207 -21.99 -27.25 -11.71
C GLN A 207 -22.99 -26.71 -10.69
N SER A 208 -23.97 -27.53 -10.23
CA SER A 208 -24.88 -27.16 -9.15
C SER A 208 -24.20 -27.14 -7.77
N ASN A 209 -23.02 -27.74 -7.64
CA ASN A 209 -22.23 -27.72 -6.42
C ASN A 209 -21.29 -26.52 -6.44
N VAL A 210 -21.58 -25.50 -5.64
CA VAL A 210 -20.73 -24.31 -5.53
C VAL A 210 -19.68 -24.56 -4.45
N THR A 211 -18.42 -24.56 -4.85
CA THR A 211 -17.27 -24.90 -3.99
C THR A 211 -16.33 -23.72 -3.79
N ALA A 212 -15.54 -23.78 -2.73
CA ALA A 212 -14.50 -22.80 -2.44
C ALA A 212 -13.37 -22.86 -3.48
N GLN A 213 -13.05 -21.74 -4.12
CA GLN A 213 -11.96 -21.65 -5.09
C GLN A 213 -10.58 -21.57 -4.43
N ILE A 214 -10.54 -21.03 -3.20
CA ILE A 214 -9.34 -20.90 -2.36
C ILE A 214 -9.64 -21.40 -0.95
N SER A 215 -8.59 -21.76 -0.22
CA SER A 215 -8.69 -21.98 1.23
C SER A 215 -8.68 -20.64 1.96
N GLY A 216 -9.49 -20.50 3.00
CA GLY A 216 -9.57 -19.25 3.76
C GLY A 216 -10.72 -19.24 4.75
N VAL A 217 -11.19 -18.05 5.08
CA VAL A 217 -12.34 -17.80 5.96
C VAL A 217 -13.43 -17.12 5.14
N ILE A 218 -14.67 -17.54 5.32
CA ILE A 218 -15.84 -16.88 4.74
C ILE A 218 -16.02 -15.53 5.44
N ASP A 219 -15.70 -14.45 4.74
CA ASP A 219 -15.89 -13.08 5.23
C ASP A 219 -17.35 -12.65 5.11
N GLN A 220 -17.96 -12.91 3.94
CA GLN A 220 -19.35 -12.59 3.66
C GLN A 220 -20.08 -13.83 3.12
N MET A 221 -21.29 -14.05 3.62
CA MET A 221 -22.20 -15.10 3.19
C MET A 221 -23.61 -14.53 3.12
N ASN A 222 -23.91 -13.86 2.01
CA ASN A 222 -25.17 -13.12 1.85
C ASN A 222 -26.18 -13.86 0.98
N VAL A 223 -26.01 -15.18 0.81
CA VAL A 223 -26.90 -16.03 0.01
C VAL A 223 -27.71 -16.94 0.93
N LYS A 224 -29.03 -17.00 0.72
CA LYS A 224 -29.96 -17.80 1.54
C LYS A 224 -30.61 -18.93 0.73
N VAL A 225 -31.08 -19.96 1.43
CA VAL A 225 -31.87 -21.01 0.83
C VAL A 225 -33.16 -20.45 0.24
N GLY A 226 -33.51 -20.87 -0.98
CA GLY A 226 -34.64 -20.39 -1.75
C GLY A 226 -34.35 -19.20 -2.68
N GLU A 227 -33.22 -18.54 -2.54
CA GLU A 227 -32.81 -17.43 -3.44
C GLU A 227 -32.21 -17.99 -4.75
N PHE A 228 -32.35 -17.21 -5.82
CA PHE A 228 -31.71 -17.52 -7.10
C PHE A 228 -30.29 -16.94 -7.12
N PHE A 229 -29.29 -17.79 -7.23
CA PHE A 229 -27.87 -17.41 -7.24
C PHE A 229 -27.25 -17.71 -8.61
N SER A 230 -26.67 -16.69 -9.24
CA SER A 230 -26.09 -16.74 -10.59
C SER A 230 -24.75 -16.00 -10.64
N PRO A 231 -23.92 -16.20 -11.68
CA PRO A 231 -22.69 -15.43 -11.87
C PRO A 231 -22.95 -13.91 -11.92
N GLN A 232 -24.05 -13.47 -12.49
CA GLN A 232 -24.41 -12.05 -12.56
C GLN A 232 -24.74 -11.46 -11.21
N THR A 233 -25.48 -12.19 -10.36
CA THR A 233 -25.81 -11.72 -9.01
C THR A 233 -24.60 -11.77 -8.09
N ALA A 234 -23.72 -12.77 -8.26
CA ALA A 234 -22.48 -12.89 -7.50
C ALA A 234 -21.47 -11.77 -7.83
N ALA A 235 -21.42 -11.32 -9.09
CA ALA A 235 -20.52 -10.28 -9.55
C ALA A 235 -21.00 -8.86 -9.23
N ASN A 236 -22.30 -8.67 -8.95
CA ASN A 236 -22.88 -7.37 -8.67
C ASN A 236 -22.98 -7.09 -7.16
N PRO A 237 -22.15 -6.17 -6.60
CA PRO A 237 -22.22 -5.81 -5.19
C PRO A 237 -23.59 -5.29 -4.74
N GLN A 238 -24.33 -4.62 -5.64
CA GLN A 238 -25.65 -4.07 -5.34
C GLN A 238 -26.74 -5.14 -5.26
N ALA A 239 -26.53 -6.31 -5.87
CA ALA A 239 -27.45 -7.44 -5.75
C ALA A 239 -27.46 -8.05 -4.34
N GLY A 240 -26.48 -7.70 -3.51
CA GLY A 240 -26.39 -8.15 -2.11
C GLY A 240 -26.07 -9.62 -1.92
N GLN A 241 -25.95 -10.41 -2.99
CA GLN A 241 -25.74 -11.85 -2.97
C GLN A 241 -24.26 -12.20 -3.19
N GLN A 242 -23.41 -11.83 -2.22
CA GLN A 242 -21.97 -12.10 -2.32
C GLN A 242 -21.54 -13.17 -1.33
N ILE A 243 -20.64 -14.04 -1.80
CA ILE A 243 -19.88 -14.96 -0.97
C ILE A 243 -18.41 -14.61 -1.17
N LYS A 244 -17.77 -14.13 -0.10
CA LYS A 244 -16.38 -13.68 -0.13
C LYS A 244 -15.53 -14.56 0.77
N ILE A 245 -14.47 -15.12 0.21
CA ILE A 245 -13.46 -15.90 0.94
C ILE A 245 -12.20 -15.06 1.02
N VAL A 246 -11.64 -14.94 2.22
CA VAL A 246 -10.39 -14.22 2.48
C VAL A 246 -9.37 -15.19 3.02
N ASN A 247 -8.21 -15.24 2.41
CA ASN A 247 -7.08 -16.02 2.90
C ASN A 247 -6.15 -15.15 3.72
N ASN A 248 -6.18 -15.32 5.04
CA ASN A 248 -5.33 -14.58 5.98
C ASN A 248 -3.94 -15.24 6.18
N SER A 249 -3.58 -16.27 5.42
CA SER A 249 -2.25 -16.90 5.55
C SER A 249 -1.15 -16.13 4.81
N SER A 250 -1.52 -15.25 3.87
CA SER A 250 -0.61 -14.37 3.14
C SER A 250 -1.14 -12.96 3.19
N ILE A 251 -0.57 -12.19 4.09
CA ILE A 251 -0.94 -10.79 4.34
C ILE A 251 0.22 -9.90 3.93
N LYS A 252 -0.11 -8.77 3.34
CA LYS A 252 0.85 -7.74 2.94
C LYS A 252 0.36 -6.35 3.34
N MET A 253 1.29 -5.46 3.55
CA MET A 253 1.04 -4.02 3.62
C MET A 253 1.18 -3.45 2.22
N VAL A 254 0.21 -2.65 1.80
CA VAL A 254 0.23 -1.92 0.54
C VAL A 254 0.18 -0.43 0.86
N THR A 255 1.11 0.32 0.31
CA THR A 255 1.17 1.78 0.45
C THR A 255 1.52 2.44 -0.88
N GLU A 256 1.08 3.68 -1.05
CA GLU A 256 1.45 4.52 -2.17
C GLU A 256 2.63 5.41 -1.78
N VAL A 257 3.72 5.28 -2.50
CA VAL A 257 4.95 6.05 -2.28
C VAL A 257 5.00 7.19 -3.30
N PRO A 258 5.14 8.47 -2.87
CA PRO A 258 5.32 9.60 -3.78
C PRO A 258 6.54 9.43 -4.70
N GLU A 259 6.43 9.89 -5.96
CA GLU A 259 7.46 9.73 -7.00
C GLU A 259 8.84 10.31 -6.64
N ASN A 260 8.87 11.35 -5.78
CA ASN A 260 10.11 11.97 -5.32
C ASN A 260 11.01 11.04 -4.49
N TYR A 261 10.44 9.96 -3.94
CA TYR A 261 11.20 8.93 -3.22
C TYR A 261 11.63 7.75 -4.10
N GLY A 262 11.26 7.75 -5.38
CA GLY A 262 11.47 6.60 -6.28
C GLY A 262 12.94 6.18 -6.43
N ALA A 263 13.89 7.13 -6.35
CA ALA A 263 15.32 6.82 -6.41
C ALA A 263 15.88 6.22 -5.09
N ARG A 264 15.19 6.44 -3.97
CA ARG A 264 15.63 6.05 -2.62
C ARG A 264 15.08 4.70 -2.20
N ILE A 265 13.94 4.27 -2.75
CA ILE A 265 13.22 3.06 -2.34
C ILE A 265 13.48 1.93 -3.32
N LYS A 266 13.89 0.78 -2.79
CA LYS A 266 14.21 -0.43 -3.56
C LYS A 266 13.59 -1.67 -2.94
N LYS A 267 13.40 -2.68 -3.77
CA LYS A 267 13.05 -4.01 -3.28
C LYS A 267 14.14 -4.53 -2.32
N GLY A 268 13.71 -5.01 -1.16
CA GLY A 268 14.60 -5.49 -0.10
C GLY A 268 14.87 -4.48 1.01
N ASP A 269 14.48 -3.21 0.86
CA ASP A 269 14.64 -2.21 1.91
C ASP A 269 13.85 -2.61 3.15
N ILE A 270 14.44 -2.34 4.31
CA ILE A 270 13.86 -2.68 5.60
C ILE A 270 12.66 -1.76 5.86
N VAL A 271 11.58 -2.37 6.31
CA VAL A 271 10.37 -1.64 6.69
C VAL A 271 9.86 -2.08 8.06
N GLU A 272 9.28 -1.15 8.76
CA GLU A 272 8.53 -1.37 9.98
C GLU A 272 7.06 -1.01 9.74
N VAL A 273 6.16 -1.96 9.99
CA VAL A 273 4.74 -1.73 9.84
C VAL A 273 4.08 -1.58 11.20
N ILE A 274 3.51 -0.43 11.44
CA ILE A 274 2.83 -0.07 12.69
C ILE A 274 1.32 -0.14 12.44
N VAL A 275 0.65 -0.98 13.20
CA VAL A 275 -0.82 -1.13 13.14
C VAL A 275 -1.41 -0.47 14.38
N PRO A 276 -2.10 0.67 14.24
CA PRO A 276 -2.69 1.38 15.37
C PRO A 276 -3.68 0.51 16.14
N GLY A 277 -3.60 0.54 17.45
CA GLY A 277 -4.51 -0.21 18.33
C GLY A 277 -4.28 -1.72 18.43
N SER A 278 -3.26 -2.27 17.78
CA SER A 278 -2.94 -3.70 17.86
C SER A 278 -2.31 -4.11 19.20
N GLY A 279 -1.71 -3.16 19.93
CA GLY A 279 -0.91 -3.44 21.14
C GLY A 279 0.38 -4.23 20.85
N GLN A 280 0.72 -4.45 19.57
CA GLN A 280 1.91 -5.18 19.16
C GLN A 280 3.05 -4.20 18.81
N PRO A 281 4.32 -4.63 18.99
CA PRO A 281 5.44 -3.87 18.46
C PRO A 281 5.38 -3.80 16.92
N PRO A 282 6.09 -2.85 16.29
CA PRO A 282 6.14 -2.75 14.85
C PRO A 282 6.56 -4.07 14.19
N TYR A 283 5.81 -4.50 13.18
CA TYR A 283 6.17 -5.69 12.39
C TYR A 283 7.34 -5.35 11.48
N LYS A 284 8.48 -5.99 11.70
CA LYS A 284 9.66 -5.85 10.84
C LYS A 284 9.51 -6.70 9.59
N SER A 285 9.75 -6.10 8.44
CA SER A 285 9.66 -6.76 7.15
C SER A 285 10.60 -6.11 6.14
N THR A 286 10.46 -6.50 4.87
CA THR A 286 11.17 -5.90 3.75
C THR A 286 10.22 -5.62 2.60
N ILE A 287 10.57 -4.63 1.77
CA ILE A 287 9.83 -4.33 0.56
C ILE A 287 9.93 -5.54 -0.39
N SER A 288 8.79 -6.13 -0.71
CA SER A 288 8.68 -7.27 -1.62
C SER A 288 8.46 -6.85 -3.07
N VAL A 289 7.69 -5.78 -3.26
CA VAL A 289 7.33 -5.24 -4.58
C VAL A 289 7.46 -3.71 -4.55
N VAL A 290 8.08 -3.17 -5.60
CA VAL A 290 8.06 -1.74 -5.94
C VAL A 290 7.37 -1.63 -7.30
N GLY A 291 6.30 -0.84 -7.37
CA GLY A 291 5.54 -0.64 -8.61
C GLY A 291 6.38 -0.02 -9.71
N ALA A 292 6.28 -0.58 -10.91
CA ALA A 292 7.03 -0.12 -12.07
C ALA A 292 6.42 1.14 -12.74
N ALA A 293 5.17 1.47 -12.41
CA ALA A 293 4.44 2.60 -13.00
C ALA A 293 4.02 3.58 -11.92
N VAL A 294 4.10 4.87 -12.24
CA VAL A 294 3.58 5.95 -11.41
C VAL A 294 2.14 6.23 -11.81
N ASN A 295 1.25 6.31 -10.84
CA ASN A 295 -0.12 6.76 -11.07
C ASN A 295 -0.11 8.28 -11.36
N PRO A 296 -0.57 8.73 -12.54
CA PRO A 296 -0.48 10.13 -12.93
C PRO A 296 -1.37 11.06 -12.09
N THR A 297 -2.41 10.52 -11.45
CA THR A 297 -3.33 11.30 -10.63
C THR A 297 -2.77 11.55 -9.23
N SER A 298 -2.27 10.52 -8.56
CA SER A 298 -1.70 10.61 -7.21
C SER A 298 -0.19 10.90 -7.21
N ARG A 299 0.49 10.83 -8.35
CA ARG A 299 1.95 10.92 -8.50
C ARG A 299 2.70 10.03 -7.53
N SER A 300 2.21 8.82 -7.40
CA SER A 300 2.73 7.80 -6.49
C SER A 300 2.86 6.45 -7.20
N PHE A 301 3.65 5.57 -6.66
CA PHE A 301 3.76 4.18 -7.09
C PHE A 301 3.45 3.25 -5.92
N ASN A 302 2.85 2.10 -6.22
CA ASN A 302 2.52 1.10 -5.21
C ASN A 302 3.77 0.41 -4.69
N THR A 303 3.81 0.21 -3.37
CA THR A 303 4.86 -0.55 -2.71
C THR A 303 4.23 -1.56 -1.76
N GLU A 304 4.74 -2.78 -1.76
CA GLU A 304 4.21 -3.86 -0.95
C GLU A 304 5.30 -4.43 -0.03
N ALA A 305 4.92 -4.71 1.21
CA ALA A 305 5.75 -5.44 2.17
C ALA A 305 4.97 -6.65 2.71
N LYS A 306 5.58 -7.83 2.71
CA LYS A 306 4.95 -9.03 3.27
C LYS A 306 4.91 -8.95 4.78
N LEU A 307 3.81 -9.36 5.37
CA LEU A 307 3.65 -9.43 6.81
C LEU A 307 3.53 -10.89 7.27
N PRO A 308 3.92 -11.20 8.51
CA PRO A 308 3.67 -12.50 9.09
C PRO A 308 2.17 -12.75 9.22
N ALA A 309 1.75 -14.01 9.15
CA ALA A 309 0.37 -14.37 9.40
C ALA A 309 0.05 -14.15 10.88
N ASP A 310 -0.76 -13.16 11.17
CA ASP A 310 -1.22 -12.82 12.52
C ASP A 310 -2.76 -12.66 12.49
N PRO A 311 -3.49 -13.34 13.38
CA PRO A 311 -4.96 -13.22 13.45
C PRO A 311 -5.47 -11.79 13.76
N ILE A 312 -4.62 -10.93 14.32
CA ILE A 312 -4.95 -9.54 14.63
C ILE A 312 -5.00 -8.71 13.35
N LEU A 313 -4.18 -9.06 12.35
CA LEU A 313 -4.10 -8.37 11.07
C LEU A 313 -5.30 -8.71 10.21
N LYS A 314 -6.07 -7.68 9.83
CA LYS A 314 -7.26 -7.85 8.99
C LYS A 314 -7.10 -7.08 7.68
N PRO A 315 -7.49 -7.63 6.55
CA PRO A 315 -7.53 -6.89 5.29
C PRO A 315 -8.34 -5.60 5.41
N ASN A 316 -7.90 -4.57 4.69
CA ASN A 316 -8.40 -3.19 4.71
C ASN A 316 -8.14 -2.42 6.02
N GLN A 317 -7.41 -2.97 6.99
CA GLN A 317 -6.99 -2.26 8.18
C GLN A 317 -5.92 -1.22 7.81
N LEU A 318 -6.06 0.00 8.33
CA LEU A 318 -5.06 1.05 8.16
C LEU A 318 -3.80 0.71 8.96
N ALA A 319 -2.66 1.01 8.38
CA ALA A 319 -1.36 0.84 9.00
C ALA A 319 -0.38 1.91 8.48
N THR A 320 0.68 2.17 9.24
CA THR A 320 1.77 3.06 8.82
C THR A 320 2.98 2.20 8.46
N MET A 321 3.52 2.40 7.26
CA MET A 321 4.79 1.81 6.82
C MET A 321 5.90 2.82 7.03
N ARG A 322 6.92 2.45 7.80
CA ARG A 322 8.16 3.19 7.99
C ARG A 322 9.23 2.50 7.18
N ILE A 323 9.70 3.15 6.13
CA ILE A 323 10.72 2.62 5.22
C ILE A 323 12.07 3.21 5.61
N LEU A 324 13.04 2.38 5.97
CA LEU A 324 14.41 2.81 6.21
C LEU A 324 15.05 3.18 4.87
N ASP A 325 15.24 4.48 4.64
CA ASP A 325 15.75 5.00 3.37
C ASP A 325 17.15 5.60 3.48
N TYR A 326 17.61 5.86 4.72
CA TYR A 326 18.95 6.34 4.97
C TYR A 326 19.46 5.87 6.34
N GLU A 327 20.69 5.41 6.38
CA GLU A 327 21.41 5.01 7.59
C GLU A 327 22.83 5.58 7.55
N ALA A 328 23.24 6.21 8.64
CA ALA A 328 24.63 6.67 8.83
C ALA A 328 25.15 6.12 10.16
N LYS A 329 26.22 5.33 10.10
CA LYS A 329 26.92 4.83 11.29
C LYS A 329 27.88 5.88 11.81
N ALA A 330 27.97 6.01 13.12
CA ALA A 330 28.81 7.01 13.79
C ALA A 330 28.55 8.44 13.32
N ALA A 331 27.27 8.80 13.09
CA ALA A 331 26.87 10.16 12.71
C ALA A 331 26.91 11.11 13.92
N VAL A 332 27.33 12.32 13.67
CA VAL A 332 27.21 13.45 14.61
C VAL A 332 25.78 13.98 14.51
N THR A 333 25.04 13.99 15.62
CA THR A 333 23.66 14.47 15.64
C THR A 333 23.45 15.60 16.63
N VAL A 334 22.60 16.55 16.26
CA VAL A 334 22.20 17.67 17.11
C VAL A 334 20.69 17.87 17.07
N PRO A 335 20.06 18.42 18.10
CA PRO A 335 18.64 18.81 18.03
C PRO A 335 18.40 19.79 16.87
N ILE A 336 17.33 19.59 16.10
CA ILE A 336 17.05 20.40 14.90
C ILE A 336 16.87 21.88 15.21
N ASN A 337 16.37 22.24 16.41
CA ASN A 337 16.09 23.60 16.84
C ASN A 337 17.37 24.44 17.06
N VAL A 338 18.54 23.81 17.32
CA VAL A 338 19.79 24.54 17.54
C VAL A 338 20.50 24.94 16.23
N VAL A 339 20.12 24.31 15.13
CA VAL A 339 20.68 24.59 13.80
C VAL A 339 20.03 25.83 13.23
N GLN A 340 20.83 26.90 13.08
CA GLN A 340 20.41 28.15 12.50
C GLN A 340 20.90 28.33 11.05
N SER A 341 20.36 29.29 10.35
CA SER A 341 20.73 29.58 8.96
C SER A 341 20.94 31.04 8.77
N ASP A 342 22.03 31.41 8.06
CA ASP A 342 22.29 32.77 7.60
C ASP A 342 22.67 32.80 6.11
N GLU A 343 23.18 33.93 5.61
CA GLU A 343 23.62 34.08 4.22
C GLU A 343 24.79 33.14 3.83
N LYS A 344 25.56 32.68 4.80
CA LYS A 344 26.73 31.79 4.61
C LYS A 344 26.39 30.32 4.72
N GLY A 345 25.15 29.99 5.14
CA GLY A 345 24.68 28.62 5.29
C GLY A 345 24.16 28.27 6.69
N LYS A 346 24.17 26.98 7.01
CA LYS A 346 23.73 26.51 8.34
C LYS A 346 24.87 26.59 9.34
N TYR A 347 24.55 26.94 10.59
CA TYR A 347 25.51 27.05 11.67
C TYR A 347 24.89 26.67 13.02
N VAL A 348 25.75 26.38 13.99
CA VAL A 348 25.39 26.18 15.40
C VAL A 348 26.31 27.01 16.28
N TYR A 349 25.89 27.34 17.51
CA TYR A 349 26.78 27.91 18.49
C TYR A 349 27.35 26.79 19.39
N VAL A 350 28.66 26.80 19.53
CA VAL A 350 29.39 25.93 20.47
C VAL A 350 29.94 26.74 21.62
N ALA A 351 30.03 26.18 22.81
CA ALA A 351 30.67 26.77 23.96
C ALA A 351 32.17 26.42 23.96
N GLU A 352 33.02 27.38 23.74
CA GLU A 352 34.46 27.20 23.74
C GLU A 352 35.12 27.96 24.91
N LYS A 353 36.19 27.40 25.46
CA LYS A 353 36.99 28.08 26.48
C LYS A 353 37.93 29.08 25.83
N SER A 354 37.85 30.33 26.22
CA SER A 354 38.80 31.38 25.83
C SER A 354 39.42 31.95 27.11
N GLY A 355 40.60 31.46 27.46
CA GLY A 355 41.22 31.75 28.77
C GLY A 355 40.40 31.20 29.93
N SER A 356 39.99 32.07 30.84
CA SER A 356 39.15 31.70 32.01
C SER A 356 37.66 31.83 31.76
N LYS A 357 37.24 32.31 30.58
CA LYS A 357 35.83 32.53 30.22
C LYS A 357 35.33 31.48 29.21
N LEU A 358 34.05 31.13 29.29
CA LEU A 358 33.32 30.44 28.20
C LEU A 358 32.77 31.46 27.24
N ILE A 359 32.92 31.21 25.94
CA ILE A 359 32.39 32.07 24.87
C ILE A 359 31.54 31.23 23.92
N ALA A 360 30.53 31.88 23.36
CA ALA A 360 29.75 31.29 22.26
C ALA A 360 30.54 31.48 20.96
N ARG A 361 30.87 30.37 20.28
CA ARG A 361 31.54 30.37 18.98
C ARG A 361 30.61 29.89 17.90
N LYS A 362 30.45 30.67 16.85
CA LYS A 362 29.66 30.27 15.70
C LYS A 362 30.45 29.31 14.81
N LYS A 363 29.99 28.05 14.68
CA LYS A 363 30.56 27.06 13.77
C LYS A 363 29.61 26.81 12.58
N THR A 364 30.09 27.00 11.37
CA THR A 364 29.38 26.66 10.14
C THR A 364 29.34 25.13 10.01
N VAL A 365 28.18 24.59 9.68
CA VAL A 365 27.97 23.15 9.60
C VAL A 365 27.35 22.76 8.27
N VAL A 366 27.68 21.55 7.80
CA VAL A 366 26.97 20.91 6.68
C VAL A 366 25.98 19.93 7.27
N ALA A 367 24.70 20.26 7.17
CA ALA A 367 23.62 19.41 7.66
C ALA A 367 23.32 18.28 6.67
N GLY A 368 22.99 17.12 7.21
CA GLY A 368 22.47 15.95 6.51
C GLY A 368 20.96 15.86 6.60
N GLU A 369 20.46 14.62 6.75
CA GLU A 369 19.05 14.31 6.94
C GLU A 369 18.59 14.68 8.37
N SER A 370 17.29 14.87 8.53
CA SER A 370 16.69 15.13 9.84
C SER A 370 15.52 14.18 10.09
N TYR A 371 15.51 13.58 11.28
CA TYR A 371 14.47 12.66 11.67
C TYR A 371 14.23 12.71 13.18
N ASN A 372 12.99 12.61 13.60
CA ASN A 372 12.57 12.57 15.01
C ASN A 372 13.17 13.69 15.89
N GLY A 373 13.22 14.93 15.36
CA GLY A 373 13.68 16.10 16.10
C GLY A 373 15.20 16.28 16.17
N VAL A 374 15.97 15.37 15.59
CA VAL A 374 17.44 15.48 15.49
C VAL A 374 17.88 15.62 14.03
N MET A 375 19.01 16.28 13.82
CA MET A 375 19.61 16.52 12.52
C MET A 375 21.02 15.97 12.49
N GLU A 376 21.34 15.21 11.44
CA GLU A 376 22.71 14.78 11.16
C GLU A 376 23.56 15.96 10.74
N ILE A 377 24.78 16.02 11.24
CA ILE A 377 25.81 16.99 10.84
C ILE A 377 26.94 16.23 10.14
N LYS A 378 27.06 16.44 8.82
CA LYS A 378 28.07 15.77 7.99
C LYS A 378 29.48 16.34 8.19
N SER A 379 29.57 17.62 8.51
CA SER A 379 30.84 18.28 8.79
C SER A 379 30.65 19.59 9.56
N GLY A 380 31.71 20.04 10.25
CA GLY A 380 31.69 21.29 11.03
C GLY A 380 31.56 21.07 12.54
N LEU A 381 31.16 19.86 12.99
CA LEU A 381 31.19 19.43 14.39
C LEU A 381 31.89 18.08 14.53
N THR A 382 32.41 17.84 15.72
CA THR A 382 32.99 16.56 16.12
C THR A 382 32.33 16.07 17.41
N GLY A 383 32.39 14.76 17.63
CA GLY A 383 31.96 14.19 18.92
C GLY A 383 32.75 14.82 20.08
N GLY A 384 32.03 15.24 21.11
CA GLY A 384 32.60 15.95 22.25
C GLY A 384 32.55 17.47 22.17
N ASP A 385 32.20 18.07 21.01
CA ASP A 385 31.90 19.50 20.96
C ASP A 385 30.72 19.83 21.90
N VAL A 386 30.77 20.96 22.58
CA VAL A 386 29.71 21.41 23.48
C VAL A 386 28.85 22.44 22.74
N ILE A 387 27.63 22.07 22.38
CA ILE A 387 26.67 22.96 21.67
C ILE A 387 25.77 23.68 22.65
N ILE A 388 25.36 24.90 22.27
CA ILE A 388 24.38 25.68 23.02
C ILE A 388 22.98 25.23 22.61
N THR A 389 22.20 24.66 23.52
CA THR A 389 20.86 24.12 23.28
C THR A 389 19.74 25.10 23.60
N GLU A 390 19.97 26.02 24.57
CA GLU A 390 19.02 27.08 24.89
C GLU A 390 19.75 28.43 25.01
N GLY A 391 19.05 29.51 24.74
CA GLY A 391 19.62 30.87 24.72
C GLY A 391 20.43 31.22 23.46
N TYR A 392 20.60 30.26 22.54
CA TYR A 392 21.35 30.46 21.28
C TYR A 392 20.81 31.59 20.39
N GLN A 393 19.51 31.94 20.50
CA GLN A 393 18.90 33.03 19.73
C GLN A 393 19.36 34.43 20.18
N THR A 394 19.89 34.52 21.38
CA THR A 394 20.26 35.79 22.02
C THR A 394 21.74 35.99 22.17
N VAL A 395 22.56 35.03 21.71
CA VAL A 395 24.02 35.12 21.71
C VAL A 395 24.57 35.45 20.32
N TYR A 396 25.73 36.09 20.27
CA TYR A 396 26.48 36.33 19.06
C TYR A 396 27.88 35.69 19.17
N ASP A 397 28.56 35.61 18.03
CA ASP A 397 29.90 34.99 17.97
C ASP A 397 30.93 35.76 18.83
N GLY A 398 31.59 35.08 19.74
CA GLY A 398 32.56 35.63 20.68
C GLY A 398 31.98 36.15 21.99
N GLN A 399 30.67 36.09 22.21
CA GLN A 399 30.02 36.54 23.44
C GLN A 399 30.35 35.67 24.63
N ALA A 400 30.65 36.30 25.79
CA ALA A 400 30.85 35.60 27.05
C ALA A 400 29.54 34.99 27.55
N ILE A 401 29.57 33.72 27.91
CA ILE A 401 28.42 32.92 28.36
C ILE A 401 28.68 32.31 29.72
N SER A 402 27.61 32.04 30.46
CA SER A 402 27.62 31.20 31.65
C SER A 402 26.67 30.03 31.41
N VAL A 403 27.04 28.84 31.86
CA VAL A 403 26.25 27.62 31.73
C VAL A 403 25.44 27.45 33.00
N ASN A 404 24.16 27.08 32.80
CA ASN A 404 23.23 26.82 33.89
C ASN A 404 23.46 25.41 34.44
#